data_6a56f76609642a4883570e648cf1c6c3
#
_entry.id   6a56f76609642a4883570e648cf1c6c3
#
_cell.length_a   1.000
_cell.length_b   1.000
_cell.length_c   1.000
_cell.angle_alpha   90.00
_cell.angle_beta   90.00
_cell.angle_gamma   90.00
#
_symmetry.space_group_name_H-M   'P 1'
#
loop_
_entity.id
_entity.type
_entity.pdbx_description
1 polymer ?
#
loop_
_entity_poly.entity_id
_entity_poly.type
_entity_poly.pdbx_seq_one_letter_code
_entity_poly.pdbx_strand_id
1 'polypeptide(L)'
;MQKFLPVKLAVLAAAALLLTGCPTAQKAQEGEVQQQEQASKGKIDTICVVRHQNAQLGNEKLVKAIEVGLQHTGVKTRVVEHNQVPADCRLCLFYGVTTDDKVAKSFDFQAVIDGKALQRGSGPVQPDGNIKLETVAQYAANYLQSLVNASKQNEAQQNGSEP
;
A
#
# COMPACT_ATOMS: atom_id res chain seq x y z
N MET A 1 -16.23 12.45 -48.85
CA MET A 1 -16.70 11.30 -49.64
C MET A 1 -15.79 10.11 -49.32
N GLN A 2 -16.20 9.26 -48.42
CA GLN A 2 -15.57 7.93 -48.30
C GLN A 2 -16.57 6.96 -47.68
N LYS A 3 -16.70 5.85 -48.36
CA LYS A 3 -17.78 4.88 -48.40
C LYS A 3 -17.78 3.97 -47.16
N PHE A 4 -18.96 3.84 -46.57
CA PHE A 4 -19.26 2.74 -45.61
C PHE A 4 -19.42 1.42 -46.38
N LEU A 5 -18.78 0.37 -45.88
CA LEU A 5 -19.06 -1.01 -46.28
C LEU A 5 -19.67 -1.76 -45.08
N PRO A 6 -20.79 -2.44 -45.29
CA PRO A 6 -21.39 -3.29 -44.26
C PRO A 6 -20.84 -4.69 -44.35
N VAL A 7 -20.38 -5.24 -43.24
CA VAL A 7 -20.04 -6.68 -43.11
C VAL A 7 -21.22 -7.40 -42.48
N LYS A 8 -21.68 -8.36 -43.22
CA LYS A 8 -22.86 -9.19 -42.99
C LYS A 8 -22.66 -10.17 -41.80
N LEU A 9 -23.77 -10.31 -41.05
CA LEU A 9 -24.04 -11.42 -40.14
C LEU A 9 -23.88 -12.77 -40.85
N ALA A 10 -23.26 -13.72 -40.15
CA ALA A 10 -23.48 -15.13 -40.38
C ALA A 10 -23.81 -15.79 -39.04
N VAL A 11 -25.07 -16.13 -38.91
CA VAL A 11 -25.65 -16.99 -37.88
C VAL A 11 -25.37 -18.42 -38.32
N LEU A 12 -24.82 -19.24 -37.43
CA LEU A 12 -24.88 -20.71 -37.56
C LEU A 12 -25.21 -21.31 -36.21
N ALA A 13 -26.34 -21.95 -36.22
CA ALA A 13 -26.94 -22.66 -35.09
C ALA A 13 -26.45 -24.11 -35.01
N ALA A 14 -26.72 -24.67 -33.83
CA ALA A 14 -26.93 -26.09 -33.52
C ALA A 14 -25.71 -26.95 -33.17
N ALA A 15 -25.64 -27.42 -31.94
CA ALA A 15 -25.99 -28.83 -31.66
C ALA A 15 -26.02 -29.07 -30.15
N ALA A 16 -27.18 -29.48 -29.67
CA ALA A 16 -27.38 -30.05 -28.34
C ALA A 16 -26.73 -31.43 -28.26
N LEU A 17 -25.98 -31.69 -27.20
CA LEU A 17 -25.69 -33.04 -26.73
C LEU A 17 -25.84 -33.08 -25.20
N LEU A 18 -26.92 -33.70 -24.79
CA LEU A 18 -27.21 -34.19 -23.45
C LEU A 18 -26.14 -35.25 -23.09
N LEU A 19 -25.43 -35.03 -22.00
CA LEU A 19 -24.80 -36.10 -21.24
C LEU A 19 -24.95 -35.79 -19.74
N THR A 20 -25.82 -36.57 -19.17
CA THR A 20 -26.03 -36.81 -17.73
C THR A 20 -24.71 -37.22 -17.05
N GLY A 21 -24.49 -36.72 -15.86
CA GLY A 21 -23.66 -37.45 -14.92
C GLY A 21 -22.65 -36.65 -14.09
N CYS A 22 -22.93 -36.62 -12.84
CA CYS A 22 -22.15 -36.51 -11.61
C CYS A 22 -22.20 -35.16 -10.89
N PRO A 23 -22.93 -35.11 -9.78
CA PRO A 23 -22.80 -34.04 -8.79
C PRO A 23 -21.76 -34.46 -7.74
N THR A 24 -20.49 -34.09 -7.92
CA THR A 24 -19.50 -34.13 -6.83
C THR A 24 -18.24 -33.37 -7.22
N ALA A 25 -18.29 -32.03 -7.11
CA ALA A 25 -17.09 -31.18 -7.04
C ALA A 25 -17.45 -29.72 -6.76
N GLN A 26 -18.28 -29.43 -5.77
CA GLN A 26 -18.56 -28.04 -5.35
C GLN A 26 -18.36 -27.78 -3.85
N LYS A 27 -17.48 -28.54 -3.18
CA LYS A 27 -17.18 -28.36 -1.76
C LYS A 27 -15.72 -28.03 -1.44
N ALA A 28 -14.90 -27.68 -2.41
CA ALA A 28 -13.46 -27.42 -2.20
C ALA A 28 -13.03 -25.94 -2.34
N GLN A 29 -13.94 -25.01 -2.65
CA GLN A 29 -13.57 -23.61 -2.87
C GLN A 29 -14.07 -22.62 -1.80
N GLU A 30 -14.92 -23.03 -0.88
CA GLU A 30 -15.35 -22.14 0.23
C GLU A 30 -14.39 -22.15 1.43
N GLY A 31 -13.45 -23.08 1.49
CA GLY A 31 -12.49 -23.18 2.61
C GLY A 31 -11.25 -22.29 2.50
N GLU A 32 -10.84 -21.89 1.31
CA GLU A 32 -9.59 -21.10 1.13
C GLU A 32 -9.80 -19.58 1.28
N VAL A 33 -10.98 -19.06 0.98
CA VAL A 33 -11.27 -17.62 1.12
C VAL A 33 -11.40 -17.22 2.58
N GLN A 34 -11.86 -18.11 3.46
CA GLN A 34 -11.98 -17.81 4.90
C GLN A 34 -10.65 -17.91 5.66
N GLN A 35 -9.66 -18.66 5.19
CA GLN A 35 -8.33 -18.71 5.83
C GLN A 35 -7.47 -17.50 5.54
N GLN A 36 -7.65 -16.80 4.41
CA GLN A 36 -6.92 -15.57 4.11
C GLN A 36 -7.43 -14.35 4.93
N GLU A 37 -8.71 -14.32 5.28
CA GLU A 37 -9.28 -13.21 6.05
C GLU A 37 -8.91 -13.27 7.54
N GLN A 38 -8.64 -14.43 8.09
CA GLN A 38 -8.19 -14.59 9.48
C GLN A 38 -6.69 -14.38 9.70
N ALA A 39 -5.84 -14.53 8.67
CA ALA A 39 -4.42 -14.24 8.76
C ALA A 39 -4.10 -12.74 8.95
N SER A 40 -5.06 -11.85 8.70
CA SER A 40 -4.85 -10.40 8.72
C SER A 40 -5.00 -9.73 10.11
N LYS A 41 -5.40 -10.45 11.16
CA LYS A 41 -5.62 -9.88 12.51
C LYS A 41 -4.40 -9.90 13.45
N GLY A 42 -3.25 -10.40 13.00
CA GLY A 42 -2.03 -10.41 13.80
C GLY A 42 -1.43 -9.01 14.00
N LYS A 43 -0.73 -8.83 15.11
CA LYS A 43 0.03 -7.61 15.41
C LYS A 43 1.00 -7.29 14.27
N ILE A 44 0.98 -6.06 13.77
CA ILE A 44 1.94 -5.57 12.80
C ILE A 44 3.18 -5.12 13.58
N ASP A 45 4.28 -5.83 13.42
CA ASP A 45 5.56 -5.54 14.08
C ASP A 45 6.67 -5.14 13.08
N THR A 46 6.38 -5.26 11.79
CA THR A 46 7.31 -4.97 10.70
C THR A 46 6.69 -4.01 9.70
N ILE A 47 7.42 -2.98 9.34
CA ILE A 47 7.06 -2.01 8.29
C ILE A 47 7.91 -2.28 7.05
N CYS A 48 7.27 -2.47 5.91
CA CYS A 48 7.94 -2.56 4.63
C CYS A 48 8.12 -1.16 4.04
N VAL A 49 9.34 -0.69 4.00
CA VAL A 49 9.71 0.57 3.33
C VAL A 49 9.83 0.28 1.84
N VAL A 50 8.89 0.81 1.06
CA VAL A 50 8.85 0.57 -0.39
C VAL A 50 9.80 1.55 -1.08
N ARG A 51 10.87 1.01 -1.67
CA ARG A 51 11.88 1.81 -2.38
C ARG A 51 11.25 2.58 -3.53
N HIS A 52 11.51 3.88 -3.59
CA HIS A 52 10.99 4.71 -4.67
C HIS A 52 11.67 4.37 -6.00
N GLN A 53 10.90 4.34 -7.11
CA GLN A 53 11.42 4.00 -8.45
C GLN A 53 12.37 5.05 -9.02
N ASN A 54 12.20 6.32 -8.65
CA ASN A 54 13.14 7.38 -9.03
C ASN A 54 14.47 7.17 -8.32
N ALA A 55 15.58 7.10 -9.06
CA ALA A 55 16.90 6.80 -8.52
C ALA A 55 17.38 7.79 -7.44
N GLN A 56 16.98 9.05 -7.51
CA GLN A 56 17.34 10.05 -6.49
C GLN A 56 16.62 9.79 -5.17
N LEU A 57 15.31 9.47 -5.23
CA LEU A 57 14.51 9.16 -4.04
C LEU A 57 14.73 7.72 -3.55
N GLY A 58 15.03 6.79 -4.46
CA GLY A 58 15.33 5.39 -4.12
C GLY A 58 16.77 5.13 -3.65
N ASN A 59 17.60 6.18 -3.48
CA ASN A 59 19.00 5.99 -3.08
C ASN A 59 19.13 5.43 -1.65
N GLU A 60 20.19 4.66 -1.43
CA GLU A 60 20.44 3.95 -0.16
C GLU A 60 20.47 4.88 1.06
N LYS A 61 21.03 6.08 0.93
CA LYS A 61 21.15 7.01 2.06
C LYS A 61 19.78 7.49 2.54
N LEU A 62 18.88 7.81 1.59
CA LEU A 62 17.53 8.26 1.92
C LEU A 62 16.69 7.12 2.51
N VAL A 63 16.74 5.95 1.89
CA VAL A 63 16.06 4.74 2.41
C VAL A 63 16.55 4.44 3.83
N LYS A 64 17.87 4.47 4.05
CA LYS A 64 18.44 4.23 5.37
C LYS A 64 18.03 5.27 6.41
N ALA A 65 17.91 6.54 6.03
CA ALA A 65 17.42 7.58 6.93
C ALA A 65 15.97 7.30 7.37
N ILE A 66 15.10 6.87 6.44
CA ILE A 66 13.72 6.47 6.74
C ILE A 66 13.72 5.28 7.70
N GLU A 67 14.49 4.22 7.42
CA GLU A 67 14.58 3.05 8.30
C GLU A 67 15.02 3.42 9.72
N VAL A 68 16.08 4.23 9.85
CA VAL A 68 16.60 4.68 11.15
C VAL A 68 15.50 5.44 11.91
N GLY A 69 14.78 6.34 11.26
CA GLY A 69 13.67 7.07 11.87
C GLY A 69 12.57 6.14 12.40
N LEU A 70 12.16 5.15 11.60
CA LEU A 70 11.15 4.18 11.99
C LEU A 70 11.64 3.27 13.14
N GLN A 71 12.89 2.79 13.08
CA GLN A 71 13.48 1.91 14.10
C GLN A 71 13.58 2.60 15.47
N HIS A 72 13.76 3.93 15.51
CA HIS A 72 13.73 4.69 16.77
C HIS A 72 12.37 4.62 17.48
N THR A 73 11.30 4.26 16.79
CA THR A 73 9.99 4.02 17.42
C THR A 73 9.79 2.58 17.91
N GLY A 74 10.82 1.72 17.81
CA GLY A 74 10.79 0.34 18.27
C GLY A 74 10.18 -0.66 17.28
N VAL A 75 9.89 -0.25 16.03
CA VAL A 75 9.37 -1.15 15.00
C VAL A 75 10.50 -1.78 14.18
N LYS A 76 10.26 -2.97 13.66
CA LYS A 76 11.14 -3.60 12.67
C LYS A 76 10.86 -3.00 11.29
N THR A 77 11.91 -2.90 10.49
CA THR A 77 11.79 -2.43 9.10
C THR A 77 12.35 -3.46 8.12
N ARG A 78 11.78 -3.50 6.92
CA ARG A 78 12.27 -4.28 5.79
C ARG A 78 12.13 -3.44 4.53
N VAL A 79 13.23 -3.20 3.81
CA VAL A 79 13.19 -2.53 2.51
C VAL A 79 12.73 -3.52 1.45
N VAL A 80 11.80 -3.09 0.61
CA VAL A 80 11.26 -3.88 -0.50
C VAL A 80 11.25 -3.04 -1.77
N GLU A 81 11.40 -3.68 -2.91
CA GLU A 81 11.33 -2.99 -4.20
C GLU A 81 9.87 -2.70 -4.57
N HIS A 82 9.63 -1.57 -5.25
CA HIS A 82 8.29 -1.07 -5.55
C HIS A 82 7.39 -2.08 -6.27
N ASN A 83 7.95 -2.85 -7.18
CA ASN A 83 7.24 -3.86 -8.00
C ASN A 83 7.33 -5.28 -7.45
N GLN A 84 7.92 -5.46 -6.27
CA GLN A 84 8.15 -6.75 -5.63
C GLN A 84 7.77 -6.72 -4.14
N VAL A 85 6.64 -6.05 -3.82
CA VAL A 85 6.15 -6.03 -2.44
C VAL A 85 5.61 -7.41 -2.09
N PRO A 86 6.21 -8.10 -1.10
CA PRO A 86 5.75 -9.43 -0.69
C PRO A 86 4.35 -9.40 -0.09
N ALA A 87 3.59 -10.47 -0.25
CA ALA A 87 2.21 -10.56 0.27
C ALA A 87 2.12 -10.49 1.81
N ASP A 88 3.20 -10.83 2.52
CA ASP A 88 3.29 -10.72 3.97
C ASP A 88 3.58 -9.29 4.47
N CYS A 89 3.84 -8.33 3.58
CA CYS A 89 3.97 -6.91 3.90
C CYS A 89 2.60 -6.26 4.12
N ARG A 90 2.05 -6.44 5.30
CA ARG A 90 0.75 -5.86 5.66
C ARG A 90 0.77 -4.35 5.81
N LEU A 91 1.87 -3.78 6.32
CA LEU A 91 2.07 -2.34 6.45
C LEU A 91 3.22 -1.90 5.55
N CYS A 92 2.89 -1.21 4.49
CA CYS A 92 3.82 -0.62 3.55
C CYS A 92 3.92 0.89 3.77
N LEU A 93 5.14 1.42 3.79
CA LEU A 93 5.41 2.85 3.81
C LEU A 93 5.94 3.28 2.45
N PHE A 94 5.20 4.13 1.78
CA PHE A 94 5.60 4.85 0.58
C PHE A 94 6.07 6.25 0.96
N TYR A 95 6.95 6.81 0.18
CA TYR A 95 7.43 8.17 0.36
C TYR A 95 7.67 8.85 -0.99
N GLY A 96 7.71 10.16 -0.99
CA GLY A 96 7.88 10.94 -2.20
C GLY A 96 8.13 12.40 -1.91
N VAL A 97 8.16 13.20 -2.97
CA VAL A 97 8.34 14.65 -2.90
C VAL A 97 7.25 15.30 -3.73
N THR A 98 6.54 16.25 -3.13
CA THR A 98 5.68 17.17 -3.88
C THR A 98 6.53 18.31 -4.40
N THR A 99 6.40 18.62 -5.67
CA THR A 99 7.15 19.69 -6.36
C THR A 99 6.21 20.77 -6.90
N ASP A 100 6.74 21.98 -6.95
CA ASP A 100 6.14 23.12 -7.64
C ASP A 100 7.24 23.75 -8.51
N ASP A 101 6.99 23.92 -9.80
CA ASP A 101 7.98 24.39 -10.77
C ASP A 101 9.34 23.68 -10.67
N LYS A 102 9.33 22.36 -10.49
CA LYS A 102 10.52 21.50 -10.30
C LYS A 102 11.27 21.70 -8.99
N VAL A 103 10.80 22.57 -8.10
CA VAL A 103 11.39 22.76 -6.77
C VAL A 103 10.61 21.91 -5.75
N ALA A 104 11.32 21.14 -4.93
CA ALA A 104 10.70 20.35 -3.87
C ALA A 104 10.02 21.29 -2.85
N LYS A 105 8.78 20.99 -2.49
CA LYS A 105 7.98 21.76 -1.51
C LYS A 105 7.75 20.99 -0.22
N SER A 106 7.54 19.69 -0.34
CA SER A 106 7.38 18.82 0.83
C SER A 106 7.97 17.44 0.55
N PHE A 107 8.36 16.79 1.62
CA PHE A 107 8.65 15.37 1.65
C PHE A 107 7.47 14.66 2.29
N ASP A 108 6.91 13.69 1.60
CA ASP A 108 5.64 13.09 1.94
C ASP A 108 5.78 11.61 2.29
N PHE A 109 4.96 11.16 3.24
CA PHE A 109 4.79 9.75 3.58
C PHE A 109 3.34 9.30 3.37
N GLN A 110 3.17 8.07 2.90
CA GLN A 110 1.88 7.40 2.77
C GLN A 110 2.01 5.97 3.28
N ALA A 111 1.37 5.67 4.38
CA ALA A 111 1.24 4.28 4.83
C ALA A 111 0.02 3.61 4.19
N VAL A 112 0.18 2.33 3.89
CA VAL A 112 -0.89 1.45 3.38
C VAL A 112 -0.91 0.21 4.26
N ILE A 113 -2.03 -0.06 4.91
CA ILE A 113 -2.23 -1.25 5.74
C ILE A 113 -3.30 -2.16 5.11
N ASP A 114 -2.95 -3.41 4.86
CA ASP A 114 -3.86 -4.39 4.25
C ASP A 114 -4.56 -3.81 2.98
N GLY A 115 -3.79 -3.12 2.13
CA GLY A 115 -4.27 -2.48 0.91
C GLY A 115 -5.04 -1.16 1.09
N LYS A 116 -5.27 -0.70 2.32
CA LYS A 116 -5.97 0.57 2.60
C LYS A 116 -4.98 1.67 2.92
N ALA A 117 -5.05 2.78 2.16
CA ALA A 117 -4.23 3.96 2.43
C ALA A 117 -4.67 4.64 3.74
N LEU A 118 -3.71 4.97 4.59
CA LEU A 118 -3.91 5.74 5.80
C LEU A 118 -3.72 7.24 5.52
N GLN A 119 -3.83 8.07 6.56
CA GLN A 119 -3.59 9.50 6.45
C GLN A 119 -2.17 9.77 5.91
N ARG A 120 -2.05 10.69 4.96
CA ARG A 120 -0.77 11.15 4.43
C ARG A 120 -0.10 12.08 5.43
N GLY A 121 1.21 11.91 5.61
CA GLY A 121 2.05 12.84 6.36
C GLY A 121 2.93 13.63 5.41
N SER A 122 3.14 14.90 5.70
CA SER A 122 4.02 15.78 4.92
C SER A 122 4.95 16.56 5.84
N GLY A 123 6.21 16.66 5.45
CA GLY A 123 7.21 17.46 6.13
C GLY A 123 7.83 18.50 5.20
N PRO A 124 8.24 19.67 5.72
CA PRO A 124 8.88 20.70 4.92
C PRO A 124 10.24 20.25 4.42
N VAL A 125 10.64 20.75 3.27
CA VAL A 125 12.01 20.68 2.75
C VAL A 125 12.71 22.02 3.02
N GLN A 126 14.02 22.06 2.79
CA GLN A 126 14.78 23.32 2.88
C GLN A 126 14.26 24.35 1.87
N PRO A 127 14.44 25.66 2.11
CA PRO A 127 14.03 26.70 1.17
C PRO A 127 14.62 26.57 -0.23
N ASP A 128 15.79 25.95 -0.34
CA ASP A 128 16.47 25.63 -1.61
C ASP A 128 15.97 24.32 -2.25
N GLY A 129 14.96 23.67 -1.67
CA GLY A 129 14.42 22.40 -2.13
C GLY A 129 15.26 21.17 -1.72
N ASN A 130 16.33 21.35 -0.96
CA ASN A 130 17.15 20.23 -0.49
C ASN A 130 16.45 19.46 0.65
N ILE A 131 16.75 18.17 0.73
CA ILE A 131 16.21 17.26 1.74
C ILE A 131 17.36 16.82 2.66
N LYS A 132 17.29 17.20 3.94
CA LYS A 132 18.26 16.73 4.94
C LYS A 132 17.84 15.36 5.47
N LEU A 133 18.77 14.41 5.45
CA LEU A 133 18.50 13.02 5.85
C LEU A 133 18.05 12.89 7.31
N GLU A 134 18.64 13.69 8.22
CA GLU A 134 18.25 13.72 9.62
C GLU A 134 16.80 14.18 9.80
N THR A 135 16.39 15.17 9.00
CA THR A 135 15.01 15.67 8.99
C THR A 135 14.04 14.61 8.47
N VAL A 136 14.43 13.86 7.43
CA VAL A 136 13.61 12.74 6.92
C VAL A 136 13.45 11.66 7.97
N ALA A 137 14.51 11.28 8.67
CA ALA A 137 14.45 10.29 9.75
C ALA A 137 13.47 10.73 10.85
N GLN A 138 13.54 11.99 11.27
CA GLN A 138 12.62 12.54 12.26
C GLN A 138 11.17 12.57 11.77
N TYR A 139 10.94 12.93 10.49
CA TYR A 139 9.59 12.90 9.91
C TYR A 139 9.02 11.50 9.82
N ALA A 140 9.83 10.51 9.45
CA ALA A 140 9.40 9.12 9.43
C ALA A 140 8.95 8.65 10.82
N ALA A 141 9.72 8.96 11.86
CA ALA A 141 9.39 8.65 13.24
C ALA A 141 8.09 9.35 13.68
N ASN A 142 7.98 10.66 13.46
CA ASN A 142 6.80 11.47 13.83
C ASN A 142 5.54 10.99 13.09
N TYR A 143 5.67 10.67 11.81
CA TYR A 143 4.56 10.16 11.01
C TYR A 143 4.03 8.84 11.58
N LEU A 144 4.91 7.89 11.87
CA LEU A 144 4.49 6.62 12.48
C LEU A 144 3.83 6.84 13.85
N GLN A 145 4.39 7.72 14.68
CA GLN A 145 3.80 8.06 15.97
C GLN A 145 2.39 8.64 15.82
N SER A 146 2.16 9.49 14.82
CA SER A 146 0.84 10.06 14.54
C SER A 146 -0.19 8.98 14.16
N LEU A 147 0.21 7.98 13.37
CA LEU A 147 -0.65 6.85 13.01
C LEU A 147 -1.02 6.01 14.23
N VAL A 148 -0.06 5.73 15.12
CA VAL A 148 -0.30 4.98 16.37
C VAL A 148 -1.25 5.76 17.29
N ASN A 149 -1.08 7.06 17.42
CA ASN A 149 -1.96 7.88 18.25
C ASN A 149 -3.39 7.95 17.68
N ALA A 150 -3.54 8.08 16.36
CA ALA A 150 -4.84 8.07 15.71
C ALA A 150 -5.58 6.73 15.91
N SER A 151 -4.86 5.59 15.85
CA SER A 151 -5.48 4.29 16.08
C SER A 151 -5.99 4.14 17.51
N LYS A 152 -5.24 4.58 18.51
CA LYS A 152 -5.64 4.55 19.93
C LYS A 152 -6.87 5.43 20.21
N GLN A 153 -6.97 6.59 19.57
CA GLN A 153 -8.13 7.47 19.72
C GLN A 153 -9.41 6.83 19.16
N ASN A 154 -9.31 6.15 18.01
CA ASN A 154 -10.44 5.45 17.41
C ASN A 154 -10.92 4.28 18.28
N GLU A 155 -10.00 3.51 18.88
CA GLU A 155 -10.34 2.44 19.81
C GLU A 155 -11.06 2.96 21.08
N ALA A 156 -10.58 4.09 21.63
CA ALA A 156 -11.18 4.71 22.82
C ALA A 156 -12.62 5.21 22.55
N GLN A 157 -12.88 5.72 21.35
CA GLN A 157 -14.22 6.18 20.96
C GLN A 157 -15.19 5.02 20.73
N GLN A 158 -14.73 3.88 20.23
CA GLN A 158 -15.59 2.70 20.03
C GLN A 158 -15.97 2.03 21.35
N ASN A 159 -15.08 2.02 22.33
CA ASN A 159 -15.35 1.42 23.65
C ASN A 159 -16.14 2.33 24.60
N GLY A 160 -16.30 3.61 24.29
CA GLY A 160 -17.06 4.58 25.09
C GLY A 160 -18.52 4.77 24.67
N SER A 161 -19.00 4.05 23.66
CA SER A 161 -20.34 4.21 23.08
C SER A 161 -21.32 3.07 23.43
N GLU A 162 -21.02 2.25 24.45
CA GLU A 162 -21.99 1.29 24.98
C GLU A 162 -22.79 1.97 26.09
N PRO A 163 -24.13 2.09 25.90
CA PRO A 163 -25.04 2.65 26.94
C PRO A 163 -25.34 1.61 28.03
#